data_8ab5e2cee601bba692372ba36cbd61f8
#
_entry.id   8ab5e2cee601bba692372ba36cbd61f8
#
_cell.length_a   1.000
_cell.length_b   1.000
_cell.length_c   1.000
_cell.angle_alpha   90.00
_cell.angle_beta   90.00
_cell.angle_gamma   90.00
#
_symmetry.space_group_name_H-M   'P 1'
#
loop_
_entity.id
_entity.type
_entity.pdbx_description
1 polymer ?
#
loop_
_entity_poly.entity_id
_entity_poly.type
_entity_poly.pdbx_seq_one_letter_code
_entity_poly.pdbx_strand_id
1 'polypeptide(L)'
;MSTARTRLALALSATTIAALALAGCASSDPITGGDGASEAPGGSSTIVIGSQAYYSNEIIAEIYAQALEGAGFEVKRNFSIGQRDAYMPSIEDGSIDLFPEYTGNLLQFFDPEATATTADDVYAALQEALPEGLAVLDQSPATDQDSYNVTADFAAENDLVSIGDLAGIDGLTLGGAPELEKRPYGPTGLKDIYGVDVKFKGTGDTTVDELVAGNIQVANVYSADPLIKTKDLVTLEDPEGLFLASNVVPVVSADIADEIADVINAVSAALTPEGLVALNVQSTVDQMSSDDIAAAWLAENGLD
;
A
#
# COMPACT_ATOMS: atom_id res chain seq x y z
N MET A 1 -16.93 64.18 12.64
CA MET A 1 -18.16 64.52 13.35
C MET A 1 -18.61 63.25 14.02
N SER A 2 -18.36 63.21 15.22
CA SER A 2 -19.11 63.25 16.51
C SER A 2 -19.35 61.81 16.97
N THR A 3 -18.59 61.26 17.89
CA THR A 3 -18.70 61.28 19.37
C THR A 3 -20.00 60.66 19.90
N ALA A 4 -19.94 59.60 20.73
CA ALA A 4 -19.83 59.53 22.20
C ALA A 4 -19.97 58.08 22.63
N ARG A 5 -19.14 57.43 23.43
CA ARG A 5 -18.87 57.46 24.87
C ARG A 5 -20.13 57.32 25.75
N THR A 6 -20.21 56.21 26.52
CA THR A 6 -20.55 56.17 27.97
C THR A 6 -20.56 54.69 28.42
N ARG A 7 -19.61 54.12 29.21
CA ARG A 7 -19.44 54.09 30.68
C ARG A 7 -20.49 53.24 31.41
N LEU A 8 -20.04 52.11 31.93
CA LEU A 8 -19.77 51.78 33.35
C LEU A 8 -20.97 51.32 34.18
N ALA A 9 -20.92 50.08 34.72
CA ALA A 9 -21.18 49.82 36.15
C ALA A 9 -20.72 48.40 36.54
N LEU A 10 -19.85 48.38 37.54
CA LEU A 10 -19.48 47.22 38.38
C LEU A 10 -20.65 46.85 39.28
N ALA A 11 -20.74 45.52 39.60
CA ALA A 11 -21.25 45.09 40.91
C ALA A 11 -20.53 43.81 41.33
N LEU A 12 -19.68 43.93 42.34
CA LEU A 12 -19.17 42.88 43.19
C LEU A 12 -20.30 42.32 44.05
N SER A 13 -20.28 40.98 44.29
CA SER A 13 -20.76 40.43 45.55
C SER A 13 -20.03 39.08 45.81
N ALA A 14 -19.32 39.10 46.93
CA ALA A 14 -18.57 37.99 47.53
C ALA A 14 -19.45 37.25 48.55
N THR A 15 -18.90 36.16 49.09
CA THR A 15 -19.24 35.35 50.27
C THR A 15 -20.05 34.08 49.95
N THR A 16 -19.77 32.86 50.46
CA THR A 16 -19.03 32.41 51.67
C THR A 16 -18.67 30.94 51.59
N ILE A 17 -17.61 30.58 52.26
CA ILE A 17 -17.01 29.26 52.59
C ILE A 17 -17.93 28.41 53.43
N ALA A 18 -17.99 27.07 53.18
CA ALA A 18 -18.25 26.09 54.21
C ALA A 18 -17.51 24.78 53.91
N ALA A 19 -16.45 24.54 54.65
CA ALA A 19 -15.74 23.29 54.76
C ALA A 19 -16.46 22.43 55.81
N LEU A 20 -16.66 21.16 55.49
CA LEU A 20 -16.89 20.11 56.49
C LEU A 20 -16.07 18.88 56.17
N ALA A 21 -15.00 18.69 56.92
CA ALA A 21 -14.28 17.43 57.04
C ALA A 21 -15.01 16.54 58.07
N LEU A 22 -15.20 15.28 57.72
CA LEU A 22 -15.38 14.25 58.74
C LEU A 22 -14.53 13.05 58.34
N ALA A 23 -13.53 12.80 59.18
CA ALA A 23 -12.77 11.58 59.26
C ALA A 23 -13.58 10.49 59.94
N GLY A 24 -13.50 9.27 59.47
CA GLY A 24 -13.99 8.08 60.13
C GLY A 24 -13.05 6.92 59.83
N CYS A 25 -12.30 6.52 60.85
CA CYS A 25 -11.35 5.40 60.85
C CYS A 25 -12.04 4.05 61.08
N ALA A 26 -11.46 3.06 60.40
CA ALA A 26 -11.18 1.68 60.87
C ALA A 26 -12.31 0.68 61.07
N SER A 27 -12.25 -0.43 60.34
CA SER A 27 -11.99 -1.75 60.91
C SER A 27 -11.69 -2.78 59.82
N SER A 28 -10.63 -3.51 60.06
CA SER A 28 -10.16 -4.70 59.37
C SER A 28 -11.15 -5.87 59.58
N ASP A 29 -11.41 -6.66 58.50
CA ASP A 29 -11.22 -8.13 58.52
C ASP A 29 -11.40 -8.73 57.10
N PRO A 30 -10.69 -9.82 56.77
CA PRO A 30 -10.55 -10.34 55.42
C PRO A 30 -11.58 -11.42 55.13
N ILE A 31 -12.29 -11.32 53.98
CA ILE A 31 -13.00 -12.47 53.42
C ILE A 31 -12.62 -12.59 51.96
N THR A 32 -11.96 -13.68 51.68
CA THR A 32 -11.70 -14.33 50.42
C THR A 32 -12.92 -14.39 49.51
N GLY A 33 -12.75 -13.97 48.26
CA GLY A 33 -13.70 -14.19 47.19
C GLY A 33 -13.09 -13.60 45.92
N GLY A 34 -12.34 -14.42 45.19
CA GLY A 34 -11.78 -14.03 43.88
C GLY A 34 -12.90 -13.84 42.87
N ASP A 35 -12.96 -12.70 42.33
CA ASP A 35 -13.39 -12.48 40.94
C ASP A 35 -12.24 -11.74 40.27
N GLY A 36 -11.49 -12.52 39.51
CA GLY A 36 -10.53 -11.97 38.58
C GLY A 36 -11.28 -11.12 37.56
N ALA A 37 -11.35 -9.84 37.85
CA ALA A 37 -11.47 -8.90 36.75
C ALA A 37 -10.19 -9.11 35.94
N SER A 38 -10.32 -9.82 34.81
CA SER A 38 -9.36 -9.78 33.75
C SER A 38 -9.25 -8.30 33.40
N GLU A 39 -8.14 -7.65 33.75
CA GLU A 39 -7.78 -6.42 33.13
C GLU A 39 -7.73 -6.75 31.62
N ALA A 40 -8.56 -6.09 30.83
CA ALA A 40 -8.40 -6.06 29.41
C ALA A 40 -6.96 -5.64 29.15
N PRO A 41 -6.27 -6.29 28.19
CA PRO A 41 -4.91 -5.90 27.82
C PRO A 41 -4.89 -4.41 27.52
N GLY A 42 -3.84 -3.74 27.97
CA GLY A 42 -3.65 -2.30 27.94
C GLY A 42 -4.04 -1.68 26.61
N GLY A 43 -4.49 -0.43 26.68
CA GLY A 43 -5.03 0.32 25.56
C GLY A 43 -4.24 0.09 24.28
N SER A 44 -4.92 -0.52 23.30
CA SER A 44 -4.42 -0.66 21.94
C SER A 44 -4.07 0.73 21.42
N SER A 45 -2.81 0.96 21.10
CA SER A 45 -2.43 2.16 20.35
C SER A 45 -3.17 2.11 19.01
N THR A 46 -3.73 3.25 18.58
CA THR A 46 -4.38 3.37 17.27
C THR A 46 -3.38 2.99 16.17
N ILE A 47 -3.71 2.00 15.35
CA ILE A 47 -2.88 1.54 14.22
C ILE A 47 -3.11 2.47 13.04
N VAL A 48 -2.07 3.12 12.55
CA VAL A 48 -2.12 3.99 11.37
C VAL A 48 -1.77 3.17 10.14
N ILE A 49 -2.74 3.05 9.21
CA ILE A 49 -2.55 2.32 7.94
C ILE A 49 -2.44 3.33 6.81
N GLY A 50 -1.37 3.20 6.01
CA GLY A 50 -1.14 4.03 4.84
C GLY A 50 -1.44 3.33 3.52
N SER A 51 -1.58 4.11 2.43
CA SER A 51 -1.61 3.59 1.06
C SER A 51 -0.90 4.50 0.08
N GLN A 52 -0.45 3.92 -1.04
CA GLN A 52 -0.02 4.66 -2.22
C GLN A 52 -1.20 5.45 -2.82
N ALA A 53 -0.91 6.46 -3.65
CA ALA A 53 -1.88 7.10 -4.52
C ALA A 53 -2.14 6.20 -5.77
N TYR A 54 -2.60 4.99 -5.52
CA TYR A 54 -2.90 3.97 -6.52
C TYR A 54 -4.08 3.12 -6.03
N TYR A 55 -5.13 3.02 -6.84
CA TYR A 55 -6.42 2.43 -6.43
C TYR A 55 -6.29 0.99 -5.88
N SER A 56 -5.47 0.15 -6.52
CA SER A 56 -5.23 -1.25 -6.08
C SER A 56 -4.64 -1.31 -4.69
N ASN A 57 -3.65 -0.46 -4.41
CA ASN A 57 -3.00 -0.38 -3.10
C ASN A 57 -3.95 0.17 -2.03
N GLU A 58 -4.79 1.15 -2.37
CA GLU A 58 -5.81 1.69 -1.46
C GLU A 58 -6.85 0.64 -1.08
N ILE A 59 -7.30 -0.20 -2.04
CA ILE A 59 -8.21 -1.32 -1.76
C ILE A 59 -7.58 -2.29 -0.76
N ILE A 60 -6.32 -2.69 -0.96
CA ILE A 60 -5.62 -3.61 -0.06
C ILE A 60 -5.46 -2.99 1.34
N ALA A 61 -5.10 -1.71 1.41
CA ALA A 61 -5.00 -0.97 2.68
C ALA A 61 -6.34 -0.91 3.41
N GLU A 62 -7.45 -0.72 2.68
CA GLU A 62 -8.79 -0.71 3.25
C GLU A 62 -9.22 -2.11 3.74
N ILE A 63 -8.85 -3.18 3.03
CA ILE A 63 -9.06 -4.56 3.49
C ILE A 63 -8.31 -4.79 4.81
N TYR A 64 -7.05 -4.37 4.92
CA TYR A 64 -6.30 -4.47 6.18
C TYR A 64 -6.98 -3.68 7.31
N ALA A 65 -7.46 -2.47 7.00
CA ALA A 65 -8.11 -1.61 7.98
C ALA A 65 -9.37 -2.27 8.55
N GLN A 66 -10.27 -2.73 7.69
CA GLN A 66 -11.53 -3.34 8.11
C GLN A 66 -11.31 -4.70 8.80
N ALA A 67 -10.37 -5.53 8.34
CA ALA A 67 -10.02 -6.77 9.02
C ALA A 67 -9.53 -6.54 10.46
N LEU A 68 -8.68 -5.53 10.67
CA LEU A 68 -8.21 -5.15 12.00
C LEU A 68 -9.34 -4.56 12.87
N GLU A 69 -10.22 -3.73 12.30
CA GLU A 69 -11.40 -3.20 12.99
C GLU A 69 -12.35 -4.34 13.40
N GLY A 70 -12.58 -5.34 12.52
CA GLY A 70 -13.33 -6.56 12.82
C GLY A 70 -12.71 -7.36 13.97
N ALA A 71 -11.39 -7.39 14.07
CA ALA A 71 -10.65 -8.01 15.16
C ALA A 71 -10.61 -7.15 16.45
N GLY A 72 -11.16 -5.93 16.43
CA GLY A 72 -11.30 -5.06 17.61
C GLY A 72 -10.16 -4.05 17.79
N PHE A 73 -9.30 -3.85 16.80
CA PHE A 73 -8.27 -2.82 16.84
C PHE A 73 -8.85 -1.44 16.49
N GLU A 74 -8.27 -0.39 17.04
CA GLU A 74 -8.55 0.98 16.62
C GLU A 74 -7.66 1.35 15.45
N VAL A 75 -8.24 1.74 14.30
CA VAL A 75 -7.52 2.00 13.06
C VAL A 75 -7.71 3.44 12.61
N LYS A 76 -6.64 4.03 12.10
CA LYS A 76 -6.65 5.33 11.43
C LYS A 76 -6.10 5.18 10.00
N ARG A 77 -6.85 5.65 9.03
CA ARG A 77 -6.49 5.63 7.62
C ARG A 77 -5.71 6.87 7.22
N ASN A 78 -4.60 6.69 6.52
CA ASN A 78 -3.80 7.74 5.89
C ASN A 78 -3.48 7.32 4.45
N PHE A 79 -4.49 7.41 3.58
CA PHE A 79 -4.44 6.84 2.23
C PHE A 79 -4.03 7.86 1.17
N SER A 80 -3.70 7.36 -0.04
CA SER A 80 -3.36 8.15 -1.22
C SER A 80 -2.20 9.14 -1.00
N ILE A 81 -1.13 8.71 -0.31
CA ILE A 81 -0.02 9.59 0.07
C ILE A 81 0.85 9.97 -1.14
N GLY A 82 0.99 9.10 -2.10
CA GLY A 82 1.84 9.28 -3.28
C GLY A 82 2.63 8.04 -3.65
N GLN A 83 3.76 8.22 -4.31
CA GLN A 83 4.69 7.14 -4.66
C GLN A 83 5.65 6.82 -3.49
N ARG A 84 6.40 5.70 -3.60
CA ARG A 84 7.26 5.15 -2.51
C ARG A 84 8.16 6.19 -1.85
N ASP A 85 8.78 7.06 -2.62
CA ASP A 85 9.65 8.12 -2.07
C ASP A 85 8.89 9.11 -1.17
N ALA A 86 7.58 9.23 -1.31
CA ALA A 86 6.76 10.14 -0.51
C ALA A 86 6.31 9.52 0.83
N TYR A 87 5.97 8.22 0.85
CA TYR A 87 5.44 7.58 2.06
C TYR A 87 6.48 6.81 2.87
N MET A 88 7.57 6.35 2.27
CA MET A 88 8.60 5.55 2.97
C MET A 88 9.16 6.24 4.22
N PRO A 89 9.45 7.55 4.22
CA PRO A 89 9.88 8.23 5.45
C PRO A 89 8.89 8.11 6.60
N SER A 90 7.56 8.07 6.32
CA SER A 90 6.53 7.94 7.36
C SER A 90 6.38 6.51 7.89
N ILE A 91 6.78 5.51 7.10
CA ILE A 91 6.87 4.13 7.56
C ILE A 91 8.11 3.97 8.44
N GLU A 92 9.27 4.50 8.00
CA GLU A 92 10.53 4.41 8.72
C GLU A 92 10.52 5.17 10.06
N ASP A 93 9.79 6.29 10.17
CA ASP A 93 9.69 7.08 11.40
C ASP A 93 8.54 6.62 12.34
N GLY A 94 7.76 5.60 11.94
CA GLY A 94 6.65 5.06 12.73
C GLY A 94 5.39 5.94 12.76
N SER A 95 5.25 6.90 11.83
CA SER A 95 4.00 7.66 11.65
C SER A 95 2.93 6.86 10.93
N ILE A 96 3.33 5.79 10.25
CA ILE A 96 2.50 4.76 9.63
C ILE A 96 2.97 3.42 10.16
N ASP A 97 2.04 2.63 10.71
CA ASP A 97 2.32 1.35 11.37
C ASP A 97 2.17 0.16 10.43
N LEU A 98 1.32 0.25 9.41
CA LEU A 98 1.04 -0.82 8.45
C LEU A 98 0.84 -0.23 7.05
N PHE A 99 1.41 -0.90 6.04
CA PHE A 99 1.34 -0.45 4.65
C PHE A 99 1.38 -1.66 3.69
N PRO A 100 0.46 -1.79 2.72
CA PRO A 100 0.58 -2.79 1.66
C PRO A 100 1.68 -2.37 0.69
N GLU A 101 2.66 -3.23 0.50
CA GLU A 101 3.80 -3.05 -0.40
C GLU A 101 3.94 -4.24 -1.34
N TYR A 102 4.95 -4.23 -2.18
CA TYR A 102 5.22 -5.23 -3.21
C TYR A 102 6.68 -5.68 -3.10
N THR A 103 6.89 -6.98 -2.90
CA THR A 103 8.18 -7.55 -2.47
C THR A 103 9.35 -7.14 -3.35
N GLY A 104 9.26 -7.29 -4.66
CA GLY A 104 10.36 -6.98 -5.58
C GLY A 104 10.68 -5.50 -5.67
N ASN A 105 9.65 -4.66 -5.78
CA ASN A 105 9.83 -3.21 -5.84
C ASN A 105 10.39 -2.64 -4.52
N LEU A 106 9.99 -3.19 -3.38
CA LEU A 106 10.49 -2.78 -2.08
C LEU A 106 11.93 -3.26 -1.86
N LEU A 107 12.23 -4.50 -2.27
CA LEU A 107 13.60 -5.02 -2.22
C LEU A 107 14.54 -4.12 -3.02
N GLN A 108 14.22 -3.79 -4.27
CA GLN A 108 15.05 -2.92 -5.11
C GLN A 108 15.16 -1.47 -4.58
N PHE A 109 14.22 -1.03 -3.76
CA PHE A 109 14.30 0.26 -3.10
C PHE A 109 15.38 0.27 -2.01
N PHE A 110 15.48 -0.79 -1.20
CA PHE A 110 16.48 -0.91 -0.14
C PHE A 110 17.81 -1.48 -0.62
N ASP A 111 17.77 -2.41 -1.58
CA ASP A 111 18.95 -3.00 -2.23
C ASP A 111 18.79 -2.96 -3.76
N PRO A 112 19.26 -1.89 -4.42
CA PRO A 112 19.21 -1.77 -5.88
C PRO A 112 20.03 -2.81 -6.64
N GLU A 113 20.93 -3.54 -5.97
CA GLU A 113 21.80 -4.58 -6.55
C GLU A 113 21.24 -5.99 -6.33
N ALA A 114 20.04 -6.11 -5.75
CA ALA A 114 19.39 -7.40 -5.53
C ALA A 114 19.23 -8.19 -6.83
N THR A 115 19.57 -9.48 -6.77
CA THR A 115 19.55 -10.40 -7.93
C THR A 115 18.54 -11.53 -7.76
N ALA A 116 17.80 -11.57 -6.65
CA ALA A 116 16.74 -12.55 -6.42
C ALA A 116 15.59 -12.32 -7.42
N THR A 117 15.08 -13.37 -8.07
CA THR A 117 14.03 -13.26 -9.08
C THR A 117 12.77 -14.05 -8.75
N THR A 118 12.88 -15.12 -7.96
CA THR A 118 11.71 -15.93 -7.55
C THR A 118 11.01 -15.31 -6.34
N ALA A 119 9.70 -15.54 -6.19
CA ALA A 119 8.91 -14.98 -5.10
C ALA A 119 9.51 -15.27 -3.70
N ASP A 120 9.92 -16.52 -3.46
CA ASP A 120 10.47 -16.93 -2.17
C ASP A 120 11.87 -16.32 -1.91
N ASP A 121 12.74 -16.27 -2.93
CA ASP A 121 14.07 -15.69 -2.80
C ASP A 121 14.00 -14.15 -2.63
N VAL A 122 13.08 -13.48 -3.34
CA VAL A 122 12.83 -12.04 -3.22
C VAL A 122 12.31 -11.71 -1.82
N TYR A 123 11.35 -12.49 -1.32
CA TYR A 123 10.81 -12.28 0.03
C TYR A 123 11.87 -12.48 1.11
N ALA A 124 12.69 -13.53 1.00
CA ALA A 124 13.80 -13.78 1.94
C ALA A 124 14.84 -12.64 1.91
N ALA A 125 15.23 -12.19 0.69
CA ALA A 125 16.16 -11.08 0.53
C ALA A 125 15.57 -9.75 1.07
N LEU A 126 14.27 -9.52 0.89
CA LEU A 126 13.58 -8.35 1.44
C LEU A 126 13.65 -8.33 2.97
N GLN A 127 13.39 -9.47 3.62
CA GLN A 127 13.47 -9.55 5.09
C GLN A 127 14.87 -9.19 5.62
N GLU A 128 15.92 -9.50 4.86
CA GLU A 128 17.30 -9.14 5.21
C GLU A 128 17.64 -7.66 4.90
N ALA A 129 16.99 -7.08 3.90
CA ALA A 129 17.25 -5.71 3.45
C ALA A 129 16.48 -4.63 4.24
N LEU A 130 15.44 -5.02 4.99
CA LEU A 130 14.63 -4.08 5.76
C LEU A 130 15.46 -3.35 6.83
N PRO A 131 15.23 -2.04 7.03
CA PRO A 131 15.84 -1.30 8.13
C PRO A 131 15.33 -1.80 9.50
N GLU A 132 16.14 -1.58 10.53
CA GLU A 132 15.76 -1.87 11.92
C GLU A 132 14.44 -1.14 12.27
N GLY A 133 13.53 -1.83 12.94
CA GLY A 133 12.22 -1.29 13.31
C GLY A 133 11.10 -1.60 12.31
N LEU A 134 11.42 -2.13 11.14
CA LEU A 134 10.43 -2.61 10.17
C LEU A 134 10.45 -4.14 10.05
N ALA A 135 9.29 -4.70 9.76
CA ALA A 135 9.12 -6.11 9.42
C ALA A 135 8.16 -6.26 8.23
N VAL A 136 8.18 -7.41 7.60
CA VAL A 136 7.13 -7.84 6.68
C VAL A 136 6.41 -9.05 7.26
N LEU A 137 5.08 -9.05 7.14
CA LEU A 137 4.27 -10.22 7.43
C LEU A 137 4.21 -11.13 6.19
N ASP A 138 3.45 -12.24 6.25
CA ASP A 138 3.41 -13.20 5.17
C ASP A 138 2.99 -12.55 3.85
N GLN A 139 3.77 -12.80 2.79
CA GLN A 139 3.43 -12.33 1.46
C GLN A 139 2.19 -13.05 0.93
N SER A 140 1.38 -12.32 0.15
CA SER A 140 0.22 -12.88 -0.55
C SER A 140 0.64 -13.66 -1.81
N PRO A 141 -0.15 -14.65 -2.26
CA PRO A 141 -0.04 -15.18 -3.62
C PRO A 141 -0.29 -14.12 -4.70
N ALA A 142 -1.08 -13.07 -4.40
CA ALA A 142 -1.36 -12.00 -5.35
C ALA A 142 -0.11 -11.23 -5.73
N THR A 143 0.02 -10.92 -7.01
CA THR A 143 1.10 -10.12 -7.58
C THR A 143 0.53 -8.89 -8.26
N ASP A 144 1.24 -7.79 -8.16
CA ASP A 144 0.98 -6.57 -8.94
C ASP A 144 2.34 -5.95 -9.28
N GLN A 145 3.03 -6.61 -10.19
CA GLN A 145 4.39 -6.24 -10.58
C GLN A 145 4.38 -5.35 -11.81
N ASP A 146 5.44 -4.58 -11.95
CA ASP A 146 5.72 -3.86 -13.20
C ASP A 146 5.79 -4.83 -14.38
N SER A 147 5.23 -4.43 -15.51
CA SER A 147 5.35 -5.16 -16.77
C SER A 147 5.39 -4.22 -17.95
N TYR A 148 6.04 -4.65 -19.03
CA TYR A 148 6.01 -3.92 -20.29
C TYR A 148 4.95 -4.49 -21.20
N ASN A 149 4.11 -3.59 -21.69
CA ASN A 149 2.96 -3.89 -22.51
C ASN A 149 3.01 -3.10 -23.82
N VAL A 150 2.52 -3.72 -24.86
CA VAL A 150 2.35 -3.12 -26.19
C VAL A 150 0.94 -3.36 -26.69
N THR A 151 0.48 -2.66 -27.73
CA THR A 151 -0.80 -3.00 -28.37
C THR A 151 -0.69 -4.32 -29.12
N ALA A 152 -1.80 -5.07 -29.24
CA ALA A 152 -1.83 -6.32 -29.99
C ALA A 152 -1.40 -6.14 -31.46
N ASP A 153 -1.81 -5.03 -32.09
CA ASP A 153 -1.41 -4.71 -33.47
C ASP A 153 0.12 -4.51 -33.57
N PHE A 154 0.71 -3.74 -32.64
CA PHE A 154 2.15 -3.49 -32.64
C PHE A 154 2.95 -4.77 -32.37
N ALA A 155 2.47 -5.64 -31.47
CA ALA A 155 3.06 -6.96 -31.23
C ALA A 155 3.03 -7.83 -32.49
N ALA A 156 1.88 -7.90 -33.15
CA ALA A 156 1.72 -8.70 -34.36
C ALA A 156 2.53 -8.17 -35.56
N GLU A 157 2.63 -6.85 -35.74
CA GLU A 157 3.39 -6.22 -36.80
C GLU A 157 4.91 -6.44 -36.68
N ASN A 158 5.41 -6.63 -35.46
CA ASN A 158 6.83 -6.75 -35.15
C ASN A 158 7.22 -8.12 -34.59
N ASP A 159 6.30 -9.10 -34.59
CA ASP A 159 6.52 -10.46 -34.07
C ASP A 159 7.02 -10.47 -32.60
N LEU A 160 6.47 -9.57 -31.73
CA LEU A 160 6.92 -9.41 -30.34
C LEU A 160 6.30 -10.46 -29.43
N VAL A 161 7.14 -11.11 -28.65
CA VAL A 161 6.76 -12.06 -27.58
C VAL A 161 7.39 -11.64 -26.24
N SER A 162 8.67 -11.24 -26.28
CA SER A 162 9.46 -10.87 -25.13
C SER A 162 9.98 -9.44 -25.19
N ILE A 163 10.45 -8.92 -24.06
CA ILE A 163 11.11 -7.59 -23.97
C ILE A 163 12.32 -7.52 -24.92
N GLY A 164 13.06 -8.63 -25.06
CA GLY A 164 14.22 -8.71 -25.93
C GLY A 164 13.92 -8.47 -27.40
N ASP A 165 12.71 -8.77 -27.86
CA ASP A 165 12.30 -8.59 -29.25
C ASP A 165 12.21 -7.09 -29.65
N LEU A 166 12.12 -6.20 -28.68
CA LEU A 166 12.14 -4.75 -28.90
C LEU A 166 13.51 -4.22 -29.37
N ALA A 167 14.60 -4.96 -29.15
CA ALA A 167 15.97 -4.50 -29.44
C ALA A 167 16.23 -4.18 -30.92
N GLY A 168 15.41 -4.71 -31.83
CA GLY A 168 15.53 -4.47 -33.26
C GLY A 168 14.74 -3.25 -33.79
N ILE A 169 14.00 -2.56 -32.92
CA ILE A 169 13.05 -1.51 -33.31
C ILE A 169 13.60 -0.13 -32.96
N ASP A 170 13.71 0.73 -33.95
CA ASP A 170 14.19 2.10 -33.77
C ASP A 170 13.07 3.06 -33.32
N GLY A 171 13.42 4.02 -32.46
CA GLY A 171 12.56 5.16 -32.15
C GLY A 171 11.48 4.88 -31.12
N LEU A 172 11.60 3.78 -30.39
CA LEU A 172 10.67 3.42 -29.32
C LEU A 172 10.56 4.51 -28.23
N THR A 173 9.35 4.71 -27.75
CA THR A 173 9.06 5.54 -26.59
C THR A 173 8.39 4.69 -25.52
N LEU A 174 9.01 4.62 -24.34
CA LEU A 174 8.46 4.02 -23.14
C LEU A 174 7.66 5.06 -22.35
N GLY A 175 6.41 4.77 -22.05
CA GLY A 175 5.59 5.56 -21.14
C GLY A 175 5.41 4.85 -19.80
N GLY A 176 5.26 5.64 -18.75
CA GLY A 176 5.04 5.13 -17.39
C GLY A 176 4.97 6.27 -16.36
N ALA A 177 4.90 5.93 -15.09
CA ALA A 177 5.02 6.91 -14.02
C ALA A 177 6.37 7.66 -14.13
N PRO A 178 6.43 8.95 -13.80
CA PRO A 178 7.68 9.75 -13.94
C PRO A 178 8.89 9.14 -13.22
N GLU A 179 8.65 8.44 -12.10
CA GLU A 179 9.66 7.77 -11.28
C GLU A 179 10.36 6.61 -12.01
N LEU A 180 9.67 5.98 -12.98
CA LEU A 180 10.20 4.88 -13.78
C LEU A 180 11.50 5.25 -14.50
N GLU A 181 11.67 6.52 -14.88
CA GLU A 181 12.90 6.99 -15.54
C GLU A 181 14.17 6.64 -14.75
N LYS A 182 14.05 6.57 -13.42
CA LYS A 182 15.17 6.33 -12.49
C LYS A 182 15.17 4.94 -11.85
N ARG A 183 14.13 4.13 -12.11
CA ARG A 183 14.05 2.78 -11.53
C ARG A 183 15.04 1.83 -12.24
N PRO A 184 15.55 0.80 -11.54
CA PRO A 184 16.46 -0.20 -12.13
C PRO A 184 15.88 -0.89 -13.35
N TYR A 185 14.57 -1.07 -13.39
CA TYR A 185 13.81 -1.67 -14.49
C TYR A 185 13.27 -0.65 -15.51
N GLY A 186 13.68 0.61 -15.42
CA GLY A 186 13.35 1.66 -16.37
C GLY A 186 14.24 1.64 -17.63
N PRO A 187 14.40 2.79 -18.31
CA PRO A 187 15.17 2.87 -19.57
C PRO A 187 16.60 2.33 -19.48
N THR A 188 17.26 2.53 -18.32
CA THR A 188 18.62 2.03 -18.09
C THR A 188 18.63 0.51 -18.04
N GLY A 189 17.73 -0.11 -17.25
CA GLY A 189 17.63 -1.57 -17.16
C GLY A 189 17.28 -2.22 -18.50
N LEU A 190 16.33 -1.63 -19.26
CA LEU A 190 16.01 -2.10 -20.61
C LEU A 190 17.24 -2.12 -21.50
N LYS A 191 18.07 -1.08 -21.44
CA LYS A 191 19.29 -1.01 -22.24
C LYS A 191 20.34 -2.01 -21.79
N ASP A 192 20.58 -2.11 -20.48
CA ASP A 192 21.68 -2.90 -19.92
C ASP A 192 21.40 -4.40 -20.01
N ILE A 193 20.14 -4.83 -19.82
CA ILE A 193 19.75 -6.24 -19.80
C ILE A 193 19.35 -6.72 -21.20
N TYR A 194 18.53 -5.96 -21.90
CA TYR A 194 17.96 -6.36 -23.19
C TYR A 194 18.54 -5.65 -24.41
N GLY A 195 19.40 -4.65 -24.23
CA GLY A 195 19.93 -3.86 -25.32
C GLY A 195 18.91 -2.94 -26.01
N VAL A 196 17.75 -2.70 -25.39
CA VAL A 196 16.64 -1.92 -25.92
C VAL A 196 16.85 -0.43 -25.62
N ASP A 197 16.97 0.39 -26.66
CA ASP A 197 17.05 1.84 -26.53
C ASP A 197 15.66 2.48 -26.64
N VAL A 198 15.23 3.20 -25.62
CA VAL A 198 13.94 3.90 -25.59
C VAL A 198 14.11 5.38 -25.25
N LYS A 199 13.20 6.22 -25.78
CA LYS A 199 12.92 7.53 -25.19
C LYS A 199 11.94 7.33 -24.04
N PHE A 200 12.08 8.09 -22.97
CA PHE A 200 11.13 8.04 -21.88
C PHE A 200 10.12 9.19 -21.94
N LYS A 201 8.86 8.90 -21.64
CA LYS A 201 7.79 9.88 -21.49
C LYS A 201 7.04 9.59 -20.20
N GLY A 202 7.11 10.50 -19.21
CA GLY A 202 6.29 10.42 -18.00
C GLY A 202 4.82 10.65 -18.37
N THR A 203 4.02 9.60 -18.29
CA THR A 203 2.60 9.59 -18.67
C THR A 203 1.65 9.41 -17.49
N GLY A 204 2.14 8.88 -16.36
CA GLY A 204 1.35 8.67 -15.14
C GLY A 204 0.05 7.90 -15.43
N ASP A 205 -1.06 8.38 -14.92
CA ASP A 205 -2.37 7.74 -15.05
C ASP A 205 -2.90 7.63 -16.49
N THR A 206 -2.27 8.32 -17.44
CA THR A 206 -2.67 8.28 -18.86
C THR A 206 -1.86 7.29 -19.71
N THR A 207 -1.01 6.48 -19.10
CA THR A 207 -0.05 5.60 -19.79
C THR A 207 -0.73 4.68 -20.81
N VAL A 208 -1.79 4.00 -20.44
CA VAL A 208 -2.52 3.10 -21.34
C VAL A 208 -3.23 3.87 -22.45
N ASP A 209 -3.81 5.02 -22.16
CA ASP A 209 -4.46 5.85 -23.18
C ASP A 209 -3.45 6.37 -24.21
N GLU A 210 -2.25 6.77 -23.77
CA GLU A 210 -1.15 7.21 -24.64
C GLU A 210 -0.64 6.05 -25.52
N LEU A 211 -0.58 4.83 -24.99
CA LEU A 211 -0.24 3.61 -25.74
C LEU A 211 -1.27 3.33 -26.83
N VAL A 212 -2.55 3.27 -26.45
CA VAL A 212 -3.66 3.00 -27.40
C VAL A 212 -3.76 4.10 -28.47
N ALA A 213 -3.45 5.35 -28.12
CA ALA A 213 -3.42 6.46 -29.06
C ALA A 213 -2.18 6.44 -29.98
N GLY A 214 -1.21 5.55 -29.78
CA GLY A 214 0.03 5.45 -30.55
C GLY A 214 1.08 6.54 -30.26
N ASN A 215 0.89 7.30 -29.18
CA ASN A 215 1.83 8.34 -28.76
C ASN A 215 3.09 7.77 -28.08
N ILE A 216 3.02 6.54 -27.60
CA ILE A 216 4.11 5.72 -27.10
C ILE A 216 3.97 4.31 -27.69
N GLN A 217 5.03 3.51 -27.72
CA GLN A 217 5.03 2.16 -28.26
C GLN A 217 5.08 1.08 -27.18
N VAL A 218 5.67 1.40 -26.04
CA VAL A 218 5.81 0.51 -24.88
C VAL A 218 5.25 1.23 -23.65
N ALA A 219 4.42 0.55 -22.90
CA ALA A 219 3.84 1.06 -21.67
C ALA A 219 4.30 0.21 -20.47
N ASN A 220 4.71 0.86 -19.40
CA ASN A 220 4.80 0.23 -18.10
C ASN A 220 3.39 0.22 -17.48
N VAL A 221 2.87 -0.98 -17.26
CA VAL A 221 1.55 -1.20 -16.65
C VAL A 221 1.69 -2.30 -15.62
N TYR A 222 1.04 -2.16 -14.49
CA TYR A 222 1.06 -3.18 -13.44
C TYR A 222 0.26 -4.42 -13.85
N SER A 223 0.75 -5.60 -13.49
CA SER A 223 0.21 -6.89 -13.96
C SER A 223 -1.23 -7.17 -13.52
N ALA A 224 -1.70 -6.53 -12.45
CA ALA A 224 -3.08 -6.61 -11.98
C ALA A 224 -4.01 -5.54 -12.57
N ASP A 225 -3.53 -4.70 -13.52
CA ASP A 225 -4.37 -3.67 -14.15
C ASP A 225 -5.35 -4.29 -15.15
N PRO A 226 -6.68 -4.12 -14.94
CA PRO A 226 -7.71 -4.62 -15.85
C PRO A 226 -7.62 -4.06 -17.28
N LEU A 227 -6.95 -2.93 -17.47
CA LEU A 227 -6.77 -2.31 -18.78
C LEU A 227 -5.93 -3.17 -19.72
N ILE A 228 -5.04 -4.02 -19.20
CA ILE A 228 -4.30 -4.99 -20.03
C ILE A 228 -5.29 -5.82 -20.84
N LYS A 229 -6.28 -6.39 -20.19
CA LYS A 229 -7.30 -7.21 -20.83
C LYS A 229 -8.33 -6.40 -21.63
N THR A 230 -8.82 -5.29 -21.06
CA THR A 230 -9.92 -4.52 -21.67
C THR A 230 -9.49 -3.69 -22.87
N LYS A 231 -8.19 -3.39 -22.99
CA LYS A 231 -7.60 -2.70 -24.16
C LYS A 231 -6.83 -3.63 -25.10
N ASP A 232 -6.93 -4.95 -24.89
CA ASP A 232 -6.25 -5.96 -25.73
C ASP A 232 -4.75 -5.72 -25.85
N LEU A 233 -4.09 -5.47 -24.68
CA LEU A 233 -2.66 -5.28 -24.62
C LEU A 233 -1.95 -6.63 -24.54
N VAL A 234 -0.75 -6.69 -25.08
CA VAL A 234 0.17 -7.83 -24.96
C VAL A 234 1.24 -7.49 -23.94
N THR A 235 1.26 -8.22 -22.84
CA THR A 235 2.37 -8.18 -21.88
C THR A 235 3.55 -8.95 -22.45
N LEU A 236 4.70 -8.31 -22.55
CA LEU A 236 5.93 -8.94 -23.05
C LEU A 236 6.54 -9.82 -21.95
N GLU A 237 7.01 -11.01 -22.34
CA GLU A 237 7.73 -11.91 -21.43
C GLU A 237 9.08 -11.32 -21.03
N ASP A 238 9.48 -11.57 -19.79
CA ASP A 238 10.73 -11.09 -19.18
C ASP A 238 11.67 -12.27 -18.81
N PRO A 239 12.26 -12.95 -19.80
CA PRO A 239 13.10 -14.13 -19.55
C PRO A 239 14.44 -13.84 -18.84
N GLU A 240 14.93 -12.59 -18.89
CA GLU A 240 16.17 -12.19 -18.24
C GLU A 240 15.97 -11.61 -16.83
N GLY A 241 14.69 -11.49 -16.36
CA GLY A 241 14.37 -11.06 -15.00
C GLY A 241 14.67 -9.59 -14.73
N LEU A 242 14.29 -8.71 -15.66
CA LEU A 242 14.34 -7.25 -15.46
C LEU A 242 13.45 -6.83 -14.27
N PHE A 243 12.29 -7.49 -14.15
CA PHE A 243 11.36 -7.29 -13.04
C PHE A 243 11.54 -8.42 -12.02
N LEU A 244 11.72 -8.06 -10.76
CA LEU A 244 11.70 -9.04 -9.67
C LEU A 244 10.26 -9.48 -9.40
N ALA A 245 10.05 -10.72 -8.96
CA ALA A 245 8.74 -11.15 -8.50
C ALA A 245 8.23 -10.20 -7.41
N SER A 246 7.00 -9.71 -7.55
CA SER A 246 6.47 -8.63 -6.73
C SER A 246 5.09 -9.00 -6.20
N ASN A 247 5.11 -9.79 -5.13
CA ASN A 247 3.93 -10.20 -4.39
C ASN A 247 3.48 -9.09 -3.44
N VAL A 248 2.19 -8.95 -3.23
CA VAL A 248 1.66 -8.06 -2.19
C VAL A 248 2.18 -8.53 -0.83
N VAL A 249 2.73 -7.62 -0.05
CA VAL A 249 3.32 -7.89 1.25
C VAL A 249 2.98 -6.79 2.25
N PRO A 250 2.51 -7.14 3.47
CA PRO A 250 2.29 -6.15 4.52
C PRO A 250 3.63 -5.72 5.13
N VAL A 251 3.98 -4.44 5.00
CA VAL A 251 5.09 -3.84 5.77
C VAL A 251 4.52 -3.27 7.06
N VAL A 252 5.16 -3.58 8.17
CA VAL A 252 4.64 -3.26 9.50
C VAL A 252 5.74 -2.76 10.41
N SER A 253 5.40 -1.88 11.35
CA SER A 253 6.26 -1.58 12.49
C SER A 253 6.54 -2.87 13.28
N ALA A 254 7.82 -3.16 13.53
CA ALA A 254 8.22 -4.38 14.24
C ALA A 254 7.59 -4.50 15.64
N ASP A 255 7.27 -3.37 16.26
CA ASP A 255 6.71 -3.32 17.62
C ASP A 255 5.28 -3.91 17.70
N ILE A 256 4.51 -3.88 16.59
CA ILE A 256 3.13 -4.38 16.54
C ILE A 256 2.98 -5.63 15.67
N ALA A 257 4.05 -6.08 15.00
CA ALA A 257 4.01 -7.17 14.04
C ALA A 257 3.34 -8.43 14.59
N ASP A 258 3.78 -8.90 15.77
CA ASP A 258 3.24 -10.11 16.42
C ASP A 258 1.77 -9.94 16.84
N GLU A 259 1.33 -8.71 17.14
CA GLU A 259 -0.03 -8.43 17.63
C GLU A 259 -1.06 -8.55 16.50
N ILE A 260 -0.70 -8.16 15.27
CA ILE A 260 -1.61 -8.13 14.11
C ILE A 260 -1.39 -9.26 13.11
N ALA A 261 -0.32 -10.05 13.28
CA ALA A 261 0.10 -11.07 12.30
C ALA A 261 -1.02 -12.06 11.94
N ASP A 262 -1.73 -12.60 12.92
CA ASP A 262 -2.78 -13.60 12.66
C ASP A 262 -3.89 -13.06 11.75
N VAL A 263 -4.29 -11.80 11.96
CA VAL A 263 -5.35 -11.14 11.16
C VAL A 263 -4.85 -10.84 9.76
N ILE A 264 -3.69 -10.20 9.65
CA ILE A 264 -3.16 -9.75 8.35
C ILE A 264 -2.66 -10.92 7.49
N ASN A 265 -2.07 -11.95 8.09
CA ASN A 265 -1.65 -13.15 7.35
C ASN A 265 -2.86 -13.94 6.81
N ALA A 266 -4.00 -13.93 7.51
CA ALA A 266 -5.23 -14.51 6.97
C ALA A 266 -5.72 -13.77 5.71
N VAL A 267 -5.64 -12.44 5.71
CA VAL A 267 -5.91 -11.61 4.50
C VAL A 267 -4.92 -11.95 3.40
N SER A 268 -3.62 -11.96 3.70
CA SER A 268 -2.57 -12.29 2.72
C SER A 268 -2.81 -13.64 2.06
N ALA A 269 -3.14 -14.66 2.85
CA ALA A 269 -3.38 -16.02 2.35
C ALA A 269 -4.62 -16.13 1.43
N ALA A 270 -5.64 -15.29 1.65
CA ALA A 270 -6.88 -15.28 0.87
C ALA A 270 -6.77 -14.46 -0.43
N LEU A 271 -5.84 -13.50 -0.50
CA LEU A 271 -5.71 -12.61 -1.65
C LEU A 271 -4.94 -13.30 -2.78
N THR A 272 -5.67 -13.76 -3.80
CA THR A 272 -5.10 -14.43 -4.99
C THR A 272 -4.85 -13.45 -6.14
N PRO A 273 -4.02 -13.81 -7.16
CA PRO A 273 -3.83 -12.97 -8.34
C PRO A 273 -5.14 -12.62 -9.04
N GLU A 274 -6.00 -13.60 -9.26
CA GLU A 274 -7.31 -13.41 -9.91
C GLU A 274 -8.24 -12.58 -9.01
N GLY A 275 -8.16 -12.76 -7.69
CA GLY A 275 -8.89 -11.97 -6.69
C GLY A 275 -8.52 -10.50 -6.77
N LEU A 276 -7.22 -10.17 -6.82
CA LEU A 276 -6.76 -8.79 -6.92
C LEU A 276 -7.20 -8.12 -8.22
N VAL A 277 -7.12 -8.82 -9.36
CA VAL A 277 -7.65 -8.31 -10.63
C VAL A 277 -9.16 -8.04 -10.53
N ALA A 278 -9.93 -8.93 -9.87
CA ALA A 278 -11.38 -8.75 -9.70
C ALA A 278 -11.69 -7.52 -8.83
N LEU A 279 -10.94 -7.29 -7.75
CA LEU A 279 -11.07 -6.08 -6.92
C LEU A 279 -10.77 -4.81 -7.74
N ASN A 280 -9.74 -4.85 -8.56
CA ASN A 280 -9.34 -3.75 -9.43
C ASN A 280 -10.41 -3.44 -10.50
N VAL A 281 -11.11 -4.46 -11.02
CA VAL A 281 -12.28 -4.28 -11.92
C VAL A 281 -13.41 -3.55 -11.20
N GLN A 282 -13.74 -3.93 -9.97
CA GLN A 282 -14.80 -3.27 -9.20
C GLN A 282 -14.51 -1.78 -9.00
N SER A 283 -13.25 -1.40 -8.75
CA SER A 283 -12.85 -0.01 -8.62
C SER A 283 -12.88 0.75 -9.95
N THR A 284 -12.23 0.22 -10.99
CA THR A 284 -11.97 0.97 -12.23
C THR A 284 -13.12 0.91 -13.23
N VAL A 285 -13.86 -0.21 -13.27
CA VAL A 285 -14.98 -0.44 -14.21
C VAL A 285 -16.33 -0.19 -13.55
N ASP A 286 -16.54 -0.79 -12.37
CA ASP A 286 -17.82 -0.69 -11.67
C ASP A 286 -17.93 0.58 -10.80
N GLN A 287 -16.82 1.33 -10.65
CA GLN A 287 -16.73 2.60 -9.91
C GLN A 287 -17.17 2.47 -8.45
N MET A 288 -16.90 1.33 -7.83
CA MET A 288 -17.13 1.11 -6.39
C MET A 288 -16.05 1.79 -5.56
N SER A 289 -16.39 2.17 -4.33
CA SER A 289 -15.42 2.69 -3.38
C SER A 289 -14.52 1.59 -2.80
N SER A 290 -13.30 1.94 -2.38
CA SER A 290 -12.40 1.00 -1.68
C SER A 290 -13.05 0.39 -0.43
N ASP A 291 -13.85 1.18 0.30
CA ASP A 291 -14.61 0.76 1.48
C ASP A 291 -15.64 -0.34 1.16
N ASP A 292 -16.48 -0.13 0.16
CA ASP A 292 -17.49 -1.10 -0.26
C ASP A 292 -16.85 -2.39 -0.82
N ILE A 293 -15.77 -2.25 -1.58
CA ILE A 293 -15.01 -3.37 -2.14
C ILE A 293 -14.41 -4.23 -1.01
N ALA A 294 -13.75 -3.59 -0.05
CA ALA A 294 -13.12 -4.26 1.07
C ALA A 294 -14.14 -5.02 1.94
N ALA A 295 -15.26 -4.37 2.29
CA ALA A 295 -16.33 -4.98 3.07
C ALA A 295 -16.91 -6.23 2.38
N ALA A 296 -17.19 -6.13 1.08
CA ALA A 296 -17.72 -7.25 0.31
C ALA A 296 -16.72 -8.42 0.25
N TRP A 297 -15.44 -8.12 0.00
CA TRP A 297 -14.40 -9.13 -0.10
C TRP A 297 -14.13 -9.84 1.24
N LEU A 298 -14.09 -9.11 2.35
CA LEU A 298 -13.91 -9.69 3.69
C LEU A 298 -15.07 -10.63 4.03
N ALA A 299 -16.31 -10.20 3.80
CA ALA A 299 -17.50 -11.03 4.02
C ALA A 299 -17.50 -12.31 3.16
N GLU A 300 -17.07 -12.23 1.88
CA GLU A 300 -16.97 -13.38 0.99
C GLU A 300 -15.93 -14.40 1.46
N ASN A 301 -14.84 -13.94 2.07
CA ASN A 301 -13.74 -14.77 2.55
C ASN A 301 -13.90 -15.17 4.05
N GLY A 302 -14.92 -14.66 4.75
CA GLY A 302 -15.17 -14.95 6.16
C GLY A 302 -14.10 -14.35 7.09
N LEU A 303 -13.63 -13.14 6.76
CA LEU A 303 -12.59 -12.37 7.46
C LEU A 303 -13.13 -11.05 8.03
N ASP A 304 -14.46 -10.88 8.09
CA ASP A 304 -15.18 -9.71 8.59
C ASP A 304 -15.40 -9.71 10.13
#